data_498b3bee3d7c47c58ac394ca0328bf84
#
_entry.id   498b3bee3d7c47c58ac394ca0328bf84
#
_cell.length_a   1.000
_cell.length_b   1.000
_cell.length_c   1.000
_cell.angle_alpha   90.00
_cell.angle_beta   90.00
_cell.angle_gamma   90.00
#
_symmetry.space_group_name_H-M   'P 1'
#
loop_
_entity.id
_entity.type
_entity.pdbx_description
1 polymer ?
#
loop_
_entity_poly.entity_id
_entity_poly.type
_entity_poly.pdbx_seq_one_letter_code
_entity_poly.pdbx_strand_id
1 'polypeptide(L)'
;SHLFLLDEDTSATNFMVRDAFMQQVIQREKEPITPFLERAEDLYKKAGISTILVAGSSGAFFHIADTIIQMDNYVPKDITASVKKLCSQYPLPAVSVTDFQLPHSHRIMSRPAESSKRLIHNSRGNHSDSGAAKPERLKTRISGTDGFSLGRQEIDLRYTEQLIDAEQTAALGLLLKYAVEHLADGRRTLPEIVQFLWKNLSLHGLSFFTENQKISCGYATPRIQEIYACLNRYR
;
A
#
# COMPACT_ATOMS: atom_id res chain seq x y z
N SER A 1 -4.84 7.45 0.07
CA SER A 1 -5.65 7.60 -1.17
C SER A 1 -7.03 8.08 -0.82
N HIS A 2 -7.62 8.89 -1.71
CA HIS A 2 -9.01 9.35 -1.61
C HIS A 2 -9.88 8.76 -2.71
N LEU A 3 -9.32 7.89 -3.54
CA LEU A 3 -10.01 7.24 -4.64
C LEU A 3 -9.50 5.81 -4.79
N PHE A 4 -10.43 4.85 -4.92
CA PHE A 4 -10.18 3.49 -5.38
C PHE A 4 -10.66 3.32 -6.81
N LEU A 5 -9.84 2.65 -7.62
CA LEU A 5 -10.20 2.17 -8.94
C LEU A 5 -10.25 0.65 -8.86
N LEU A 6 -11.41 0.07 -9.07
CA LEU A 6 -11.64 -1.36 -8.93
C LEU A 6 -12.23 -1.91 -10.23
N ASP A 7 -11.80 -3.11 -10.58
CA ASP A 7 -12.34 -3.88 -11.68
C ASP A 7 -12.88 -5.21 -11.12
N GLU A 8 -14.16 -5.51 -11.37
CA GLU A 8 -14.81 -6.71 -10.87
C GLU A 8 -14.12 -7.97 -11.38
N ASP A 9 -13.75 -7.99 -12.67
CA ASP A 9 -13.22 -9.19 -13.33
C ASP A 9 -11.82 -9.57 -12.81
N THR A 10 -11.04 -8.60 -12.33
CA THR A 10 -9.71 -8.82 -11.76
C THR A 10 -9.71 -8.97 -10.25
N SER A 11 -10.86 -8.80 -9.61
CA SER A 11 -11.02 -8.91 -8.17
C SER A 11 -11.61 -10.25 -7.76
N ALA A 12 -11.28 -10.73 -6.55
CA ALA A 12 -11.87 -11.94 -6.02
C ALA A 12 -13.39 -11.75 -5.79
N THR A 13 -14.22 -12.66 -6.32
CA THR A 13 -15.67 -12.54 -6.27
C THR A 13 -16.19 -12.42 -4.83
N ASN A 14 -15.68 -13.22 -3.89
CA ASN A 14 -16.08 -13.19 -2.48
C ASN A 14 -15.65 -11.91 -1.75
N PHE A 15 -14.63 -11.22 -2.28
CA PHE A 15 -14.27 -9.89 -1.81
C PHE A 15 -15.24 -8.82 -2.32
N MET A 16 -15.68 -8.93 -3.56
CA MET A 16 -16.54 -7.92 -4.17
C MET A 16 -17.98 -8.00 -3.67
N VAL A 17 -18.60 -9.16 -3.83
CA VAL A 17 -20.02 -9.41 -3.51
C VAL A 17 -20.16 -10.82 -2.97
N ARG A 18 -21.12 -11.02 -2.09
CA ARG A 18 -21.51 -12.34 -1.65
C ARG A 18 -22.92 -12.65 -2.15
N ASP A 19 -23.05 -13.75 -2.86
CA ASP A 19 -24.33 -14.26 -3.34
C ASP A 19 -25.30 -14.55 -2.18
N ALA A 20 -26.57 -14.18 -2.36
CA ALA A 20 -27.61 -14.35 -1.33
C ALA A 20 -27.84 -15.82 -0.94
N PHE A 21 -27.67 -16.76 -1.90
CA PHE A 21 -27.77 -18.19 -1.62
C PHE A 21 -26.58 -18.68 -0.77
N MET A 22 -25.37 -18.26 -1.13
CA MET A 22 -24.17 -18.58 -0.33
C MET A 22 -24.25 -18.03 1.10
N GLN A 23 -24.88 -16.89 1.31
CA GLN A 23 -25.10 -16.34 2.66
C GLN A 23 -26.01 -17.22 3.53
N GLN A 24 -26.91 -17.99 2.92
CA GLN A 24 -27.79 -18.94 3.64
C GLN A 24 -27.05 -20.26 3.96
N VAL A 25 -26.15 -20.68 3.08
CA VAL A 25 -25.41 -21.94 3.23
C VAL A 25 -24.25 -21.82 4.22
N ILE A 26 -23.51 -20.71 4.14
CA ILE A 26 -22.36 -20.46 4.99
C ILE A 26 -22.70 -19.33 5.94
N GLN A 27 -22.69 -19.62 7.24
CA GLN A 27 -22.95 -18.64 8.30
C GLN A 27 -21.88 -17.53 8.26
N ARG A 28 -22.31 -16.32 8.55
CA ARG A 28 -21.46 -15.12 8.46
C ARG A 28 -20.25 -15.18 9.40
N GLU A 29 -20.41 -15.78 10.58
CA GLU A 29 -19.34 -15.92 11.57
C GLU A 29 -18.19 -16.83 11.09
N LYS A 30 -18.46 -17.67 10.09
CA LYS A 30 -17.46 -18.56 9.47
C LYS A 30 -16.77 -17.94 8.25
N GLU A 31 -17.22 -16.77 7.82
CA GLU A 31 -16.67 -16.06 6.68
C GLU A 31 -15.78 -14.91 7.16
N PRO A 32 -14.45 -15.00 6.97
CA PRO A 32 -13.52 -13.98 7.46
C PRO A 32 -13.55 -12.69 6.63
N ILE A 33 -14.14 -12.74 5.42
CA ILE A 33 -14.13 -11.60 4.48
C ILE A 33 -15.48 -10.89 4.53
N THR A 34 -15.45 -9.58 4.83
CA THR A 34 -16.61 -8.71 4.61
C THR A 34 -16.57 -8.20 3.18
N PRO A 35 -17.59 -8.45 2.35
CA PRO A 35 -17.61 -8.01 0.97
C PRO A 35 -17.48 -6.50 0.82
N PHE A 36 -16.80 -6.06 -0.24
CA PHE A 36 -16.61 -4.64 -0.53
C PHE A 36 -17.93 -3.88 -0.69
N LEU A 37 -18.95 -4.51 -1.30
CA LEU A 37 -20.28 -3.94 -1.41
C LEU A 37 -20.83 -3.42 -0.08
N GLU A 38 -20.58 -4.15 1.01
CA GLU A 38 -21.06 -3.82 2.35
C GLU A 38 -20.23 -2.72 3.04
N ARG A 39 -19.07 -2.36 2.47
CA ARG A 39 -18.13 -1.38 3.02
C ARG A 39 -17.95 -0.12 2.20
N ALA A 40 -18.32 -0.16 0.93
CA ALA A 40 -18.08 0.96 0.02
C ALA A 40 -18.72 2.27 0.49
N GLU A 41 -19.94 2.20 1.00
CA GLU A 41 -20.66 3.37 1.53
C GLU A 41 -20.00 3.93 2.80
N ASP A 42 -19.57 3.07 3.71
CA ASP A 42 -18.83 3.46 4.92
C ASP A 42 -17.47 4.09 4.59
N LEU A 43 -16.75 3.53 3.61
CA LEU A 43 -15.49 4.08 3.12
C LEU A 43 -15.67 5.50 2.61
N TYR A 44 -16.75 5.76 1.86
CA TYR A 44 -17.06 7.09 1.39
C TYR A 44 -17.45 8.02 2.55
N LYS A 45 -18.45 7.64 3.35
CA LYS A 45 -19.03 8.51 4.40
C LYS A 45 -18.07 8.75 5.57
N LYS A 46 -17.35 7.71 6.01
CA LYS A 46 -16.51 7.78 7.23
C LYS A 46 -15.04 8.08 6.93
N ALA A 47 -14.55 7.68 5.75
CA ALA A 47 -13.15 7.83 5.37
C ALA A 47 -12.89 8.83 4.23
N GLY A 48 -13.94 9.36 3.57
CA GLY A 48 -13.81 10.27 2.44
C GLY A 48 -13.14 9.63 1.21
N ILE A 49 -13.32 8.30 1.05
CA ILE A 49 -12.72 7.54 -0.05
C ILE A 49 -13.80 7.27 -1.10
N SER A 50 -13.68 7.89 -2.27
CA SER A 50 -14.51 7.62 -3.44
C SER A 50 -14.08 6.32 -4.12
N THR A 51 -15.00 5.69 -4.86
CA THR A 51 -14.72 4.49 -5.65
C THR A 51 -15.24 4.63 -7.06
N ILE A 52 -14.43 4.27 -8.05
CA ILE A 52 -14.86 4.01 -9.42
C ILE A 52 -14.74 2.51 -9.62
N LEU A 53 -15.84 1.85 -9.94
CA LEU A 53 -15.91 0.42 -10.15
C LEU A 53 -16.33 0.11 -11.58
N VAL A 54 -15.56 -0.71 -12.27
CA VAL A 54 -15.98 -1.36 -13.52
C VAL A 54 -16.66 -2.66 -13.14
N ALA A 55 -17.92 -2.83 -13.51
CA ALA A 55 -18.73 -4.00 -13.19
C ALA A 55 -19.32 -4.61 -14.47
N GLY A 56 -19.06 -5.88 -14.68
CA GLY A 56 -19.57 -6.63 -15.85
C GLY A 56 -20.70 -7.60 -15.51
N SER A 57 -20.74 -8.13 -14.31
CA SER A 57 -21.65 -9.21 -13.93
C SER A 57 -22.54 -8.91 -12.71
N SER A 58 -22.10 -8.06 -11.77
CA SER A 58 -22.83 -7.79 -10.54
C SER A 58 -23.60 -6.48 -10.56
N GLY A 59 -24.95 -6.58 -10.64
CA GLY A 59 -25.84 -5.42 -10.48
C GLY A 59 -26.02 -4.94 -9.04
N ALA A 60 -25.48 -5.64 -8.04
CA ALA A 60 -25.65 -5.29 -6.64
C ALA A 60 -25.09 -3.89 -6.31
N PHE A 61 -24.01 -3.49 -6.96
CA PHE A 61 -23.39 -2.16 -6.79
C PHE A 61 -24.26 -1.01 -7.25
N PHE A 62 -25.23 -1.25 -8.14
CA PHE A 62 -26.14 -0.19 -8.60
C PHE A 62 -26.97 0.44 -7.48
N HIS A 63 -27.24 -0.32 -6.43
CA HIS A 63 -28.01 0.17 -5.28
C HIS A 63 -27.27 1.28 -4.52
N ILE A 64 -25.94 1.16 -4.38
CA ILE A 64 -25.10 2.07 -3.61
C ILE A 64 -24.37 3.12 -4.47
N ALA A 65 -24.32 2.93 -5.80
CA ALA A 65 -23.65 3.86 -6.70
C ALA A 65 -24.40 5.19 -6.80
N ASP A 66 -23.70 6.33 -6.75
CA ASP A 66 -24.26 7.65 -6.97
C ASP A 66 -24.47 7.94 -8.45
N THR A 67 -23.56 7.47 -9.29
CA THR A 67 -23.58 7.64 -10.75
C THR A 67 -23.33 6.30 -11.43
N ILE A 68 -24.11 6.00 -12.47
CA ILE A 68 -24.03 4.75 -13.23
C ILE A 68 -23.88 5.08 -14.71
N ILE A 69 -22.74 4.70 -15.26
CA ILE A 69 -22.40 4.93 -16.67
C ILE A 69 -22.34 3.59 -17.39
N GLN A 70 -23.14 3.42 -18.42
CA GLN A 70 -23.06 2.30 -19.34
C GLN A 70 -22.09 2.61 -20.49
N MET A 71 -21.21 1.69 -20.79
CA MET A 71 -20.42 1.74 -22.02
C MET A 71 -21.15 0.98 -23.13
N ASP A 72 -21.71 1.70 -24.10
CA ASP A 72 -22.44 1.15 -25.24
C ASP A 72 -21.65 1.41 -26.53
N ASN A 73 -21.07 0.38 -27.11
CA ASN A 73 -20.19 0.49 -28.28
C ASN A 73 -19.13 1.59 -28.13
N TYR A 74 -18.42 1.58 -26.98
CA TYR A 74 -17.40 2.57 -26.57
C TYR A 74 -17.93 4.00 -26.35
N VAL A 75 -19.24 4.20 -26.33
CA VAL A 75 -19.86 5.50 -26.02
C VAL A 75 -20.40 5.46 -24.58
N PRO A 76 -19.96 6.38 -23.70
CA PRO A 76 -20.49 6.46 -22.34
C PRO A 76 -21.90 7.06 -22.33
N LYS A 77 -22.82 6.40 -21.62
CA LYS A 77 -24.21 6.87 -21.43
C LYS A 77 -24.52 6.88 -19.93
N ASP A 78 -24.99 8.02 -19.42
CA ASP A 78 -25.52 8.09 -18.07
C ASP A 78 -26.90 7.42 -18.01
N ILE A 79 -26.98 6.31 -17.26
CA ILE A 79 -28.20 5.55 -17.05
C ILE A 79 -28.66 5.57 -15.58
N THR A 80 -28.11 6.46 -14.77
CA THR A 80 -28.34 6.50 -13.33
C THR A 80 -29.82 6.53 -12.97
N ALA A 81 -30.61 7.45 -13.56
CA ALA A 81 -32.02 7.60 -13.22
C ALA A 81 -32.86 6.33 -13.55
N SER A 82 -32.61 5.71 -14.69
CA SER A 82 -33.33 4.50 -15.13
C SER A 82 -32.99 3.30 -14.22
N VAL A 83 -31.71 3.12 -13.89
CA VAL A 83 -31.27 2.01 -13.04
C VAL A 83 -31.75 2.21 -11.58
N LYS A 84 -31.70 3.43 -11.04
CA LYS A 84 -32.23 3.70 -9.68
C LYS A 84 -33.73 3.40 -9.57
N LYS A 85 -34.50 3.66 -10.61
CA LYS A 85 -35.91 3.28 -10.68
C LYS A 85 -36.08 1.73 -10.66
N LEU A 86 -35.21 0.98 -11.33
CA LEU A 86 -35.23 -0.48 -11.28
C LEU A 86 -34.80 -1.00 -9.90
N CYS A 87 -33.76 -0.42 -9.28
CA CYS A 87 -33.32 -0.81 -7.95
C CYS A 87 -34.43 -0.73 -6.88
N SER A 88 -35.35 0.22 -7.02
CA SER A 88 -36.50 0.31 -6.09
C SER A 88 -37.46 -0.88 -6.20
N GLN A 89 -37.48 -1.58 -7.33
CA GLN A 89 -38.31 -2.77 -7.56
C GLN A 89 -37.61 -4.07 -7.11
N TYR A 90 -36.30 -4.05 -6.99
CA TYR A 90 -35.45 -5.19 -6.62
C TYR A 90 -34.56 -4.85 -5.44
N PRO A 91 -35.13 -4.69 -4.22
CA PRO A 91 -34.33 -4.28 -3.05
C PRO A 91 -33.29 -5.35 -2.70
N LEU A 92 -32.11 -4.92 -2.30
CA LEU A 92 -31.12 -5.84 -1.72
C LEU A 92 -31.62 -6.36 -0.37
N PRO A 93 -31.30 -7.62 -0.02
CA PRO A 93 -31.54 -8.13 1.30
C PRO A 93 -30.85 -7.26 2.35
N ALA A 94 -31.56 -6.95 3.44
CA ALA A 94 -30.95 -6.25 4.57
C ALA A 94 -29.88 -7.14 5.21
N VAL A 95 -28.65 -6.66 5.24
CA VAL A 95 -27.52 -7.37 5.83
C VAL A 95 -27.06 -6.61 7.07
N SER A 96 -27.02 -7.30 8.22
CA SER A 96 -26.40 -6.75 9.43
C SER A 96 -24.89 -6.74 9.27
N VAL A 97 -24.31 -5.57 9.17
CA VAL A 97 -22.85 -5.38 9.04
C VAL A 97 -22.30 -4.89 10.37
N THR A 98 -21.17 -5.44 10.80
CA THR A 98 -20.42 -4.91 11.94
C THR A 98 -20.00 -3.47 11.68
N ASP A 99 -19.88 -2.65 12.71
CA ASP A 99 -19.49 -1.25 12.56
C ASP A 99 -18.14 -1.13 11.86
N PHE A 100 -18.05 -0.15 10.95
CA PHE A 100 -16.84 0.11 10.17
C PHE A 100 -15.86 0.92 11.00
N GLN A 101 -14.68 0.35 11.20
CA GLN A 101 -13.57 1.02 11.83
C GLN A 101 -12.37 1.04 10.88
N LEU A 102 -11.83 2.24 10.66
CA LEU A 102 -10.56 2.36 9.96
C LEU A 102 -9.45 1.75 10.80
N PRO A 103 -8.59 0.91 10.21
CA PRO A 103 -7.45 0.40 10.95
C PRO A 103 -6.55 1.57 11.38
N HIS A 104 -6.25 1.63 12.67
CA HIS A 104 -5.27 2.59 13.19
C HIS A 104 -3.88 2.14 12.77
N SER A 105 -3.35 2.74 11.72
CA SER A 105 -2.01 2.45 11.23
C SER A 105 -0.96 3.21 12.03
N HIS A 106 -0.55 2.65 13.16
CA HIS A 106 0.57 3.15 13.95
C HIS A 106 1.80 2.23 13.83
N ARG A 107 2.06 1.72 12.60
CA ARG A 107 3.26 0.94 12.40
C ARG A 107 4.50 1.78 12.69
N ILE A 108 5.26 1.37 13.69
CA ILE A 108 6.55 1.96 14.06
C ILE A 108 7.64 1.16 13.36
N MET A 109 8.60 1.85 12.75
CA MET A 109 9.79 1.23 12.18
C MET A 109 10.93 1.23 13.18
N SER A 110 11.55 0.06 13.35
CA SER A 110 12.77 -0.10 14.15
C SER A 110 13.86 -0.76 13.31
N ARG A 111 15.11 -0.52 13.68
CA ARG A 111 16.22 -1.27 13.08
C ARG A 111 16.15 -2.73 13.50
N PRO A 112 16.50 -3.67 12.61
CA PRO A 112 16.59 -5.08 13.00
C PRO A 112 17.58 -5.28 14.16
N ALA A 113 17.21 -6.14 15.10
CA ALA A 113 18.02 -6.40 16.31
C ALA A 113 19.44 -6.95 16.01
N GLU A 114 19.64 -7.56 14.84
CA GLU A 114 20.97 -8.06 14.42
C GLU A 114 21.98 -6.94 14.12
N SER A 115 21.55 -5.80 13.63
CA SER A 115 22.43 -4.63 13.45
C SER A 115 22.87 -4.03 14.79
N SER A 116 22.05 -4.18 15.84
CA SER A 116 22.35 -3.72 17.20
C SER A 116 23.29 -4.67 17.94
N LYS A 117 23.20 -5.98 17.71
CA LYS A 117 24.05 -6.98 18.40
C LYS A 117 25.51 -6.95 17.94
N ARG A 118 25.80 -6.60 16.69
CA ARG A 118 27.17 -6.45 16.19
C ARG A 118 27.90 -5.25 16.75
N LEU A 119 27.17 -4.18 17.08
CA LEU A 119 27.74 -3.01 17.77
C LEU A 119 28.18 -3.33 19.20
N ILE A 120 27.54 -4.30 19.86
CA ILE A 120 27.84 -4.69 21.25
C ILE A 120 28.95 -5.75 21.33
N HIS A 121 29.09 -6.62 20.29
CA HIS A 121 30.05 -7.73 20.33
C HIS A 121 31.50 -7.31 20.00
N ASN A 122 31.70 -6.17 19.32
CA ASN A 122 33.02 -5.61 19.08
C ASN A 122 33.61 -4.85 20.29
N SER A 123 32.87 -4.74 21.41
CA SER A 123 33.32 -4.08 22.64
C SER A 123 34.03 -5.00 23.62
N ARG A 124 34.21 -6.30 23.31
CA ARG A 124 34.86 -7.29 24.21
C ARG A 124 36.09 -7.97 23.62
N GLY A 125 36.98 -7.26 23.03
CA GLY A 125 38.23 -7.83 22.50
C GLY A 125 39.37 -6.82 22.42
N ASN A 126 40.20 -6.79 23.43
CA ASN A 126 41.60 -6.27 23.56
C ASN A 126 42.03 -5.00 22.77
N HIS A 127 42.44 -4.05 23.57
CA HIS A 127 43.51 -3.04 23.44
C HIS A 127 43.95 -2.53 22.07
N SER A 128 43.93 -1.18 22.02
CA SER A 128 44.67 -0.27 21.13
C SER A 128 44.12 -0.14 19.72
N ASP A 129 43.15 0.71 19.51
CA ASP A 129 43.21 1.86 18.63
C ASP A 129 41.91 2.67 18.72
N SER A 130 42.01 3.97 18.86
CA SER A 130 40.90 4.89 19.03
C SER A 130 40.18 5.19 17.70
N GLY A 131 39.70 4.14 17.04
CA GLY A 131 38.87 4.21 15.88
C GLY A 131 37.43 3.83 16.24
N ALA A 132 36.52 4.80 16.35
CA ALA A 132 35.11 4.53 16.47
C ALA A 132 34.69 3.58 15.33
N ALA A 133 34.22 2.36 15.65
CA ALA A 133 33.79 1.38 14.69
C ALA A 133 32.69 2.00 13.81
N LYS A 134 33.00 2.24 12.55
CA LYS A 134 32.02 2.76 11.57
C LYS A 134 30.84 1.77 11.51
N PRO A 135 29.60 2.25 11.63
CA PRO A 135 28.44 1.39 11.50
C PRO A 135 28.50 0.65 10.16
N GLU A 136 28.29 -0.67 10.19
CA GLU A 136 28.28 -1.50 8.97
C GLU A 136 27.19 -0.99 8.05
N ARG A 137 27.53 -0.49 6.87
CA ARG A 137 26.62 0.07 5.90
C ARG A 137 25.77 -1.04 5.30
N LEU A 138 24.46 -0.84 5.31
CA LEU A 138 23.53 -1.73 4.64
C LEU A 138 23.78 -1.67 3.13
N LYS A 139 23.97 -2.86 2.52
CA LYS A 139 24.11 -3.00 1.08
C LYS A 139 22.75 -3.25 0.44
N THR A 140 22.47 -2.54 -0.65
CA THR A 140 21.27 -2.74 -1.47
C THR A 140 21.65 -3.47 -2.75
N ARG A 141 20.88 -4.48 -3.15
CA ARG A 141 21.02 -5.19 -4.43
C ARG A 141 19.67 -5.20 -5.12
N ILE A 142 19.60 -4.63 -6.32
CA ILE A 142 18.37 -4.48 -7.10
C ILE A 142 18.14 -5.73 -7.96
N SER A 143 16.89 -6.20 -8.04
CA SER A 143 16.43 -7.35 -8.83
C SER A 143 15.35 -6.90 -9.83
N GLY A 144 15.72 -6.01 -10.77
CA GLY A 144 14.79 -5.46 -11.75
C GLY A 144 13.65 -4.65 -11.11
N THR A 145 12.45 -4.83 -11.61
CA THR A 145 11.22 -4.22 -11.06
C THR A 145 10.63 -5.03 -9.90
N ASP A 146 11.02 -6.30 -9.77
CA ASP A 146 10.40 -7.26 -8.86
C ASP A 146 10.75 -7.01 -7.38
N GLY A 147 11.86 -6.31 -7.13
CA GLY A 147 12.26 -6.00 -5.77
C GLY A 147 13.76 -5.79 -5.60
N PHE A 148 14.20 -5.83 -4.35
CA PHE A 148 15.61 -5.68 -3.99
C PHE A 148 15.89 -6.29 -2.62
N SER A 149 17.16 -6.53 -2.32
CA SER A 149 17.58 -6.88 -0.97
C SER A 149 18.25 -5.69 -0.26
N LEU A 150 17.96 -5.52 1.03
CA LEU A 150 18.62 -4.58 1.92
C LEU A 150 19.29 -5.37 3.05
N GLY A 151 20.62 -5.48 2.99
CA GLY A 151 21.36 -6.40 3.83
C GLY A 151 20.95 -7.85 3.56
N ARG A 152 20.33 -8.50 4.54
CA ARG A 152 19.81 -9.89 4.43
C ARG A 152 18.32 -9.95 4.15
N GLN A 153 17.62 -8.83 4.21
CA GLN A 153 16.17 -8.78 4.03
C GLN A 153 15.83 -8.55 2.57
N GLU A 154 14.92 -9.38 2.04
CA GLU A 154 14.36 -9.24 0.72
C GLU A 154 13.07 -8.42 0.76
N ILE A 155 12.94 -7.48 -0.16
CA ILE A 155 11.77 -6.63 -0.35
C ILE A 155 11.13 -7.00 -1.68
N ASP A 156 10.04 -7.75 -1.61
CA ASP A 156 9.27 -8.20 -2.78
C ASP A 156 8.30 -7.11 -3.23
N LEU A 157 8.48 -6.59 -4.44
CA LEU A 157 7.67 -5.54 -5.05
C LEU A 157 6.86 -6.03 -6.26
N ARG A 158 6.83 -7.33 -6.56
CA ARG A 158 6.18 -7.91 -7.76
C ARG A 158 4.71 -7.48 -7.94
N TYR A 159 4.00 -7.23 -6.85
CA TYR A 159 2.60 -6.78 -6.90
C TYR A 159 2.45 -5.27 -6.71
N THR A 160 3.50 -4.51 -7.01
CA THR A 160 3.42 -3.05 -7.08
C THR A 160 3.39 -2.67 -8.56
N GLU A 161 2.22 -2.80 -9.16
CA GLU A 161 2.00 -2.72 -10.61
C GLU A 161 2.42 -1.38 -11.26
N GLN A 162 2.64 -0.35 -10.47
CA GLN A 162 3.05 0.96 -10.97
C GLN A 162 4.57 1.11 -11.13
N LEU A 163 5.36 0.11 -10.73
CA LEU A 163 6.79 0.07 -11.00
C LEU A 163 7.02 -0.38 -12.43
N ILE A 164 7.46 0.54 -13.28
CA ILE A 164 7.65 0.31 -14.72
C ILE A 164 9.10 -0.04 -15.02
N ASP A 165 10.03 0.52 -14.25
CA ASP A 165 11.44 0.38 -14.49
C ASP A 165 12.29 0.15 -13.22
N ALA A 166 13.44 -0.53 -13.39
CA ALA A 166 14.34 -0.87 -12.30
C ALA A 166 14.95 0.37 -11.61
N GLU A 167 14.95 1.53 -12.26
CA GLU A 167 15.44 2.78 -11.71
C GLU A 167 14.52 3.30 -10.58
N GLN A 168 13.21 3.05 -10.69
CA GLN A 168 12.26 3.33 -9.60
C GLN A 168 12.54 2.40 -8.41
N THR A 169 12.79 1.12 -8.67
CA THR A 169 13.14 0.14 -7.64
C THR A 169 14.46 0.51 -6.95
N ALA A 170 15.46 0.98 -7.72
CA ALA A 170 16.72 1.45 -7.17
C ALA A 170 16.52 2.65 -6.24
N ALA A 171 15.66 3.61 -6.63
CA ALA A 171 15.33 4.75 -5.80
C ALA A 171 14.60 4.34 -4.52
N LEU A 172 13.68 3.38 -4.57
CA LEU A 172 13.02 2.82 -3.39
C LEU A 172 14.03 2.16 -2.44
N GLY A 173 15.01 1.44 -2.99
CA GLY A 173 16.10 0.84 -2.22
C GLY A 173 16.95 1.89 -1.51
N LEU A 174 17.26 3.01 -2.16
CA LEU A 174 17.96 4.15 -1.57
C LEU A 174 17.14 4.79 -0.43
N LEU A 175 15.86 5.06 -0.68
CA LEU A 175 14.97 5.67 0.32
C LEU A 175 14.75 4.75 1.53
N LEU A 176 14.55 3.45 1.33
CA LEU A 176 14.42 2.49 2.42
C LEU A 176 15.71 2.39 3.23
N LYS A 177 16.87 2.32 2.57
CA LYS A 177 18.18 2.32 3.23
C LYS A 177 18.33 3.55 4.13
N TYR A 178 18.06 4.73 3.60
CA TYR A 178 18.10 5.97 4.35
C TYR A 178 17.14 5.94 5.56
N ALA A 179 15.91 5.48 5.34
CA ALA A 179 14.91 5.36 6.40
C ALA A 179 15.39 4.45 7.54
N VAL A 180 15.98 3.29 7.22
CA VAL A 180 16.49 2.34 8.22
C VAL A 180 17.71 2.89 8.95
N GLU A 181 18.62 3.58 8.24
CA GLU A 181 19.85 4.10 8.82
C GLU A 181 19.62 5.36 9.68
N HIS A 182 18.64 6.21 9.35
CA HIS A 182 18.49 7.53 9.94
C HIS A 182 17.15 7.81 10.63
N LEU A 183 16.07 7.10 10.25
CA LEU A 183 14.71 7.42 10.72
C LEU A 183 14.06 6.31 11.55
N ALA A 184 14.47 5.04 11.38
CA ALA A 184 13.91 3.90 12.09
C ALA A 184 14.44 3.82 13.54
N ASP A 185 13.98 4.72 14.39
CA ASP A 185 14.41 4.88 15.78
C ASP A 185 13.53 4.12 16.79
N GLY A 186 12.55 3.36 16.30
CA GLY A 186 11.56 2.66 17.15
C GLY A 186 10.52 3.58 17.79
N ARG A 187 10.40 4.83 17.35
CA ARG A 187 9.42 5.81 17.83
C ARG A 187 8.56 6.38 16.72
N ARG A 188 9.19 6.68 15.58
CA ARG A 188 8.51 7.26 14.42
C ARG A 188 7.58 6.25 13.78
N THR A 189 6.38 6.71 13.48
CA THR A 189 5.40 5.95 12.70
C THR A 189 5.78 5.90 11.23
N LEU A 190 5.30 4.89 10.51
CA LEU A 190 5.52 4.78 9.08
C LEU A 190 5.05 6.03 8.30
N PRO A 191 3.87 6.61 8.57
CA PRO A 191 3.45 7.85 7.92
C PRO A 191 4.42 9.02 8.15
N GLU A 192 4.94 9.21 9.36
CA GLU A 192 5.92 10.27 9.64
C GLU A 192 7.22 10.08 8.84
N ILE A 193 7.70 8.84 8.73
CA ILE A 193 8.87 8.51 7.92
C ILE A 193 8.61 8.80 6.45
N VAL A 194 7.48 8.35 5.90
CA VAL A 194 7.13 8.58 4.49
C VAL A 194 6.96 10.07 4.21
N GLN A 195 6.31 10.82 5.08
CA GLN A 195 6.18 12.26 4.94
C GLN A 195 7.55 12.98 4.93
N PHE A 196 8.46 12.57 5.80
CA PHE A 196 9.82 13.09 5.80
C PHE A 196 10.54 12.81 4.49
N LEU A 197 10.50 11.54 4.01
CA LEU A 197 11.11 11.14 2.75
C LEU A 197 10.53 11.91 1.58
N TRP A 198 9.19 11.98 1.49
CA TRP A 198 8.50 12.66 0.41
C TRP A 198 8.78 14.16 0.36
N LYS A 199 8.76 14.82 1.51
CA LYS A 199 9.09 16.24 1.62
C LYS A 199 10.50 16.54 1.10
N ASN A 200 11.50 15.80 1.54
CA ASN A 200 12.88 16.02 1.13
C ASN A 200 13.12 15.61 -0.33
N LEU A 201 12.46 14.53 -0.80
CA LEU A 201 12.48 14.13 -2.20
C LEU A 201 11.94 15.23 -3.12
N SER A 202 10.82 15.85 -2.74
CA SER A 202 10.19 16.92 -3.53
C SER A 202 11.01 18.23 -3.53
N LEU A 203 11.72 18.53 -2.43
CA LEU A 203 12.48 19.79 -2.30
C LEU A 203 13.91 19.66 -2.85
N HIS A 204 14.56 18.53 -2.66
CA HIS A 204 16.01 18.36 -2.88
C HIS A 204 16.34 17.24 -3.86
N GLY A 205 15.35 16.46 -4.29
CA GLY A 205 15.55 15.29 -5.15
C GLY A 205 16.22 14.12 -4.41
N LEU A 206 16.54 13.09 -5.19
CA LEU A 206 17.14 11.85 -4.66
C LEU A 206 18.56 12.04 -4.12
N SER A 207 19.28 13.07 -4.55
CA SER A 207 20.63 13.37 -4.08
C SER A 207 20.73 13.64 -2.58
N PHE A 208 19.65 14.15 -1.97
CA PHE A 208 19.57 14.36 -0.52
C PHE A 208 19.82 13.08 0.29
N PHE A 209 19.44 11.93 -0.25
CA PHE A 209 19.54 10.63 0.43
C PHE A 209 20.87 9.92 0.20
N THR A 210 21.81 10.57 -0.49
CA THR A 210 23.16 10.06 -0.73
C THR A 210 24.19 10.80 0.13
N GLU A 211 25.24 10.11 0.55
CA GLU A 211 26.26 10.68 1.45
C GLU A 211 26.98 11.92 0.92
N ASN A 212 27.20 11.95 -0.40
CA ASN A 212 27.93 13.04 -1.04
C ASN A 212 27.01 14.01 -1.78
N GLN A 213 25.68 13.89 -1.60
CA GLN A 213 24.67 14.62 -2.36
C GLN A 213 24.83 14.50 -3.89
N LYS A 214 25.52 13.46 -4.33
CA LYS A 214 25.72 13.12 -5.74
C LYS A 214 24.94 11.85 -6.04
N ILE A 215 24.19 11.89 -7.13
CA ILE A 215 23.48 10.73 -7.63
C ILE A 215 24.05 10.38 -9.02
N SER A 216 24.31 9.09 -9.24
CA SER A 216 24.65 8.57 -10.56
C SER A 216 23.37 8.39 -11.41
N CYS A 217 23.50 8.20 -12.71
CA CYS A 217 22.40 7.74 -13.56
C CYS A 217 21.83 6.41 -13.02
N GLY A 218 20.59 6.10 -13.34
CA GLY A 218 19.97 4.83 -12.95
C GLY A 218 19.03 4.94 -11.73
N TYR A 219 18.47 6.13 -11.49
CA TYR A 219 17.43 6.36 -10.50
C TYR A 219 16.27 7.16 -11.10
N ALA A 220 15.06 6.69 -10.95
CA ALA A 220 13.83 7.41 -11.27
C ALA A 220 13.02 7.69 -10.00
N THR A 221 12.41 8.86 -9.92
CA THR A 221 11.66 9.29 -8.74
C THR A 221 10.40 8.45 -8.56
N PRO A 222 10.25 7.71 -7.45
CA PRO A 222 9.04 6.96 -7.15
C PRO A 222 7.95 7.90 -6.64
N ARG A 223 6.69 7.45 -6.74
CA ARG A 223 5.54 8.14 -6.15
C ARG A 223 5.42 7.83 -4.65
N ILE A 224 4.72 8.68 -3.92
CA ILE A 224 4.52 8.48 -2.48
C ILE A 224 3.87 7.14 -2.15
N GLN A 225 2.95 6.65 -2.99
CA GLN A 225 2.29 5.35 -2.81
C GLN A 225 3.28 4.18 -2.91
N GLU A 226 4.26 4.27 -3.81
CA GLU A 226 5.31 3.27 -3.99
C GLU A 226 6.27 3.26 -2.79
N ILE A 227 6.56 4.44 -2.21
CA ILE A 227 7.33 4.55 -0.98
C ILE A 227 6.58 3.85 0.17
N TYR A 228 5.27 4.10 0.34
CA TYR A 228 4.44 3.38 1.31
C TYR A 228 4.45 1.87 1.07
N ALA A 229 4.27 1.43 -0.17
CA ALA A 229 4.26 0.02 -0.53
C ALA A 229 5.60 -0.67 -0.20
N CYS A 230 6.72 -0.01 -0.49
CA CYS A 230 8.06 -0.50 -0.20
C CYS A 230 8.31 -0.61 1.31
N LEU A 231 8.08 0.48 2.07
CA LEU A 231 8.35 0.51 3.50
C LEU A 231 7.43 -0.47 4.27
N ASN A 232 6.20 -0.72 3.80
CA ASN A 232 5.30 -1.70 4.39
C ASN A 232 5.78 -3.15 4.24
N ARG A 233 6.61 -3.44 3.25
CA ARG A 233 7.17 -4.77 3.02
C ARG A 233 8.47 -5.03 3.79
N TYR A 234 9.10 -4.01 4.30
CA TYR A 234 10.24 -4.15 5.20
C TYR A 234 9.77 -4.65 6.57
N ARG A 235 10.35 -5.72 7.11
CA ARG A 235 9.95 -6.38 8.38
C ARG A 235 11.13 -6.49 9.35
#